data_cbe6496f04feea055641a959deb17e12
#
_entry.id   cbe6496f04feea055641a959deb17e12
#
_cell.length_a   1.000
_cell.length_b   1.000
_cell.length_c   1.000
_cell.angle_alpha   90.00
_cell.angle_beta   90.00
_cell.angle_gamma   90.00
#
_symmetry.space_group_name_H-M   'P 1'
#
loop_
_entity.id
_entity.type
_entity.pdbx_description
1 polymer ?
#
loop_
_entity_poly.entity_id
_entity_poly.type
_entity_poly.pdbx_seq_one_letter_code
_entity_poly.pdbx_strand_id
1 'polypeptide(L)'
;MLDNLKSSLRAAIKKIVNSSGVDEELIKELSKDVQRSLLQSDVNVKLVFEITKNIENRSLNEKPPPGLSRKDHIVKILYDELAKLLGNDTEFHFKSGKINKVLLLGIQGSGKTTVASKLARFLSKQGYRVGVIGADTFRPGALVQLRTMCEKSDVEVYGDEKNKDSPQVVKNGLKHFESSNLDIILIDTAGRHKEEKDLLDEMKQINKVASPDLALLVVDGTIGQQCHAQAEAFHKIVPVGGIIITKLDSSAKGGGALAASAATGAQVMYIGTGERIDDLETFSPTRFVGRLLGMGDIQAVLDLAKRLENEADDVRMKRISSGKMNMEDFYYQLEEVTKAGSIQGLLDSMPGLSGMVKEDQLDKMEERIDKWRYIIQSMNQAEKADPDLLNASRVKRIARGSGWPEHEVKELIKNYKNSKNMMKASKGRQMQGFLRKLGMG
;
A
#
# COMPACT_ATOMS: atom_id res chain seq x y z
N MET A 1 9.35 -4.71 14.77
CA MET A 1 9.35 -6.17 14.55
C MET A 1 9.11 -6.56 13.07
N LEU A 2 8.23 -5.87 12.34
CA LEU A 2 8.24 -5.95 10.86
C LEU A 2 9.64 -5.66 10.32
N ASP A 3 10.37 -4.75 10.94
CA ASP A 3 11.76 -4.46 10.60
C ASP A 3 12.70 -5.66 10.84
N ASN A 4 12.43 -6.49 11.83
CA ASN A 4 13.22 -7.72 12.05
C ASN A 4 12.93 -8.77 10.97
N LEU A 5 11.65 -8.99 10.60
CA LEU A 5 11.29 -9.85 9.48
C LEU A 5 11.88 -9.33 8.18
N LYS A 6 11.71 -8.02 7.93
CA LYS A 6 12.27 -7.30 6.77
C LYS A 6 13.80 -7.43 6.73
N SER A 7 14.50 -7.18 7.85
CA SER A 7 15.95 -7.27 7.91
C SER A 7 16.47 -8.70 7.73
N SER A 8 15.79 -9.69 8.34
CA SER A 8 16.18 -11.10 8.25
C SER A 8 15.96 -11.66 6.84
N LEU A 9 14.80 -11.37 6.21
CA LEU A 9 14.54 -11.79 4.83
C LEU A 9 15.46 -11.08 3.83
N ARG A 10 15.74 -9.79 4.03
CA ARG A 10 16.73 -9.05 3.22
C ARG A 10 18.14 -9.62 3.37
N ALA A 11 18.53 -10.01 4.57
CA ALA A 11 19.83 -10.65 4.80
C ALA A 11 19.93 -11.99 4.07
N ALA A 12 18.87 -12.81 4.10
CA ALA A 12 18.78 -14.07 3.38
C ALA A 12 18.89 -13.86 1.86
N ILE A 13 18.19 -12.87 1.30
CA ILE A 13 18.31 -12.49 -0.12
C ILE A 13 19.72 -12.02 -0.46
N LYS A 14 20.33 -11.16 0.36
CA LYS A 14 21.70 -10.68 0.13
C LYS A 14 22.72 -11.81 0.08
N LYS A 15 22.56 -12.89 0.85
CA LYS A 15 23.42 -14.09 0.75
C LYS A 15 23.35 -14.70 -0.66
N ILE A 16 22.14 -14.87 -1.22
CA ILE A 16 21.95 -15.41 -2.57
C ILE A 16 22.56 -14.48 -3.63
N VAL A 17 22.25 -13.19 -3.56
CA VAL A 17 22.70 -12.21 -4.56
C VAL A 17 24.23 -12.10 -4.58
N ASN A 18 24.87 -12.10 -3.41
CA ASN A 18 26.31 -11.91 -3.24
C ASN A 18 27.12 -13.21 -3.38
N SER A 19 26.48 -14.40 -3.43
CA SER A 19 27.18 -15.67 -3.61
C SER A 19 27.93 -15.74 -4.96
N SER A 20 28.98 -16.50 -5.06
CA SER A 20 29.69 -16.77 -6.32
C SER A 20 28.92 -17.73 -7.24
N GLY A 21 28.11 -18.61 -6.65
CA GLY A 21 27.25 -19.58 -7.33
C GLY A 21 26.06 -19.95 -6.45
N VAL A 22 25.12 -20.73 -7.01
CA VAL A 22 23.97 -21.26 -6.28
C VAL A 22 24.06 -22.76 -6.30
N ASP A 23 24.38 -23.34 -5.16
CA ASP A 23 24.37 -24.77 -4.89
C ASP A 23 23.18 -25.17 -4.02
N GLU A 24 23.04 -26.45 -3.76
CA GLU A 24 21.94 -27.02 -2.95
C GLU A 24 22.05 -26.60 -1.48
N GLU A 25 23.28 -26.45 -0.98
CA GLU A 25 23.52 -26.08 0.43
C GLU A 25 23.07 -24.63 0.70
N LEU A 26 23.36 -23.71 -0.19
CA LEU A 26 22.91 -22.32 -0.12
C LEU A 26 21.37 -22.20 -0.17
N ILE A 27 20.70 -23.04 -1.00
CA ILE A 27 19.23 -23.08 -1.08
C ILE A 27 18.65 -23.58 0.24
N LYS A 28 19.22 -24.62 0.82
CA LYS A 28 18.79 -25.13 2.14
C LYS A 28 19.01 -24.12 3.25
N GLU A 29 20.13 -23.37 3.20
CA GLU A 29 20.38 -22.26 4.14
C GLU A 29 19.35 -21.16 4.00
N LEU A 30 19.03 -20.73 2.78
CA LEU A 30 17.97 -19.76 2.48
C LEU A 30 16.64 -20.23 3.07
N SER A 31 16.23 -21.49 2.82
CA SER A 31 15.00 -22.06 3.33
C SER A 31 14.93 -22.01 4.86
N LYS A 32 16.03 -22.36 5.55
CA LYS A 32 16.13 -22.28 7.02
C LYS A 32 16.06 -20.84 7.53
N ASP A 33 16.72 -19.88 6.87
CA ASP A 33 16.68 -18.48 7.27
C ASP A 33 15.27 -17.89 7.12
N VAL A 34 14.57 -18.22 6.02
CA VAL A 34 13.18 -17.85 5.78
C VAL A 34 12.27 -18.48 6.83
N GLN A 35 12.43 -19.79 7.10
CA GLN A 35 11.68 -20.52 8.12
C GLN A 35 11.81 -19.83 9.49
N ARG A 36 13.04 -19.55 9.93
CA ARG A 36 13.31 -18.89 11.19
C ARG A 36 12.66 -17.51 11.25
N SER A 37 12.79 -16.72 10.20
CA SER A 37 12.23 -15.38 10.12
C SER A 37 10.71 -15.36 10.23
N LEU A 38 10.02 -16.27 9.55
CA LEU A 38 8.57 -16.41 9.60
C LEU A 38 8.07 -16.90 10.97
N LEU A 39 8.75 -17.89 11.58
CA LEU A 39 8.42 -18.38 12.92
C LEU A 39 8.61 -17.29 13.99
N GLN A 40 9.68 -16.51 13.90
CA GLN A 40 9.91 -15.37 14.80
C GLN A 40 8.86 -14.26 14.64
N SER A 41 8.21 -14.20 13.48
CA SER A 41 7.12 -13.28 13.19
C SER A 41 5.74 -13.85 13.52
N ASP A 42 5.69 -14.91 14.32
CA ASP A 42 4.45 -15.57 14.78
C ASP A 42 3.56 -16.13 13.63
N VAL A 43 4.15 -16.50 12.50
CA VAL A 43 3.43 -17.19 11.43
C VAL A 43 3.17 -18.64 11.85
N ASN A 44 2.03 -19.20 11.45
CA ASN A 44 1.65 -20.57 11.78
C ASN A 44 2.68 -21.58 11.30
N VAL A 45 3.10 -22.49 12.19
CA VAL A 45 4.17 -23.47 11.94
C VAL A 45 3.92 -24.34 10.71
N LYS A 46 2.68 -24.81 10.50
CA LYS A 46 2.32 -25.64 9.33
C LYS A 46 2.51 -24.89 8.02
N LEU A 47 2.05 -23.64 7.97
CA LEU A 47 2.22 -22.76 6.80
C LEU A 47 3.69 -22.49 6.51
N VAL A 48 4.47 -22.23 7.56
CA VAL A 48 5.91 -21.98 7.42
C VAL A 48 6.61 -23.19 6.80
N PHE A 49 6.30 -24.40 7.27
CA PHE A 49 6.86 -25.63 6.69
C PHE A 49 6.46 -25.83 5.23
N GLU A 50 5.20 -25.61 4.89
CA GLU A 50 4.70 -25.74 3.52
C GLU A 50 5.43 -24.80 2.56
N ILE A 51 5.51 -23.52 2.93
CA ILE A 51 6.16 -22.48 2.10
C ILE A 51 7.65 -22.76 1.93
N THR A 52 8.35 -23.04 3.02
CA THR A 52 9.79 -23.27 2.94
C THR A 52 10.12 -24.52 2.14
N LYS A 53 9.30 -25.57 2.23
CA LYS A 53 9.40 -26.75 1.38
C LYS A 53 9.15 -26.44 -0.10
N ASN A 54 8.16 -25.60 -0.39
CA ASN A 54 7.88 -25.15 -1.76
C ASN A 54 9.04 -24.30 -2.31
N ILE A 55 9.56 -23.37 -1.53
CA ILE A 55 10.73 -22.55 -1.92
C ILE A 55 11.92 -23.45 -2.24
N GLU A 56 12.24 -24.41 -1.38
CA GLU A 56 13.34 -25.33 -1.58
C GLU A 56 13.15 -26.19 -2.85
N ASN A 57 11.99 -26.85 -2.98
CA ASN A 57 11.68 -27.72 -4.12
C ASN A 57 11.70 -26.95 -5.44
N ARG A 58 11.09 -25.79 -5.51
CA ARG A 58 11.06 -24.96 -6.72
C ARG A 58 12.46 -24.44 -7.07
N SER A 59 13.21 -23.98 -6.06
CA SER A 59 14.58 -23.47 -6.26
C SER A 59 15.56 -24.55 -6.77
N LEU A 60 15.35 -25.80 -6.38
CA LEU A 60 16.17 -26.95 -6.83
C LEU A 60 15.77 -27.42 -8.23
N ASN A 61 14.47 -27.52 -8.52
CA ASN A 61 13.95 -28.24 -9.67
C ASN A 61 13.53 -27.36 -10.85
N GLU A 62 13.13 -26.10 -10.60
CA GLU A 62 12.73 -25.19 -11.67
C GLU A 62 13.93 -24.60 -12.39
N LYS A 63 13.88 -24.59 -13.72
CA LYS A 63 14.87 -23.89 -14.55
C LYS A 63 14.50 -22.41 -14.66
N PRO A 64 15.48 -21.50 -14.53
CA PRO A 64 15.21 -20.09 -14.74
C PRO A 64 14.67 -19.83 -16.14
N PRO A 65 13.67 -18.94 -16.29
CA PRO A 65 13.21 -18.50 -17.61
C PRO A 65 14.34 -17.87 -18.43
N PRO A 66 14.25 -17.86 -19.78
CA PRO A 66 15.22 -17.20 -20.63
C PRO A 66 15.45 -15.74 -20.20
N GLY A 67 16.70 -15.35 -20.03
CA GLY A 67 17.09 -13.99 -19.62
C GLY A 67 17.15 -13.74 -18.12
N LEU A 68 16.69 -14.66 -17.28
CA LEU A 68 16.78 -14.54 -15.82
C LEU A 68 17.96 -15.35 -15.28
N SER A 69 18.77 -14.76 -14.39
CA SER A 69 19.81 -15.52 -13.72
C SER A 69 19.22 -16.50 -12.70
N ARG A 70 19.95 -17.58 -12.36
CA ARG A 70 19.50 -18.54 -11.34
C ARG A 70 19.24 -17.88 -9.98
N LYS A 71 20.05 -16.86 -9.62
CA LYS A 71 19.87 -16.09 -8.38
C LYS A 71 18.57 -15.29 -8.40
N ASP A 72 18.32 -14.56 -9.49
CA ASP A 72 17.11 -13.75 -9.63
C ASP A 72 15.86 -14.65 -9.67
N HIS A 73 15.96 -15.84 -10.25
CA HIS A 73 14.88 -16.82 -10.27
C HIS A 73 14.53 -17.30 -8.85
N ILE A 74 15.53 -17.60 -8.00
CA ILE A 74 15.28 -17.99 -6.61
C ILE A 74 14.66 -16.86 -5.80
N VAL A 75 15.11 -15.62 -5.98
CA VAL A 75 14.50 -14.46 -5.35
C VAL A 75 13.04 -14.30 -5.80
N LYS A 76 12.76 -14.54 -7.08
CA LYS A 76 11.39 -14.55 -7.60
C LYS A 76 10.54 -15.67 -6.98
N ILE A 77 11.08 -16.89 -6.84
CA ILE A 77 10.36 -18.00 -6.18
C ILE A 77 10.00 -17.61 -4.73
N LEU A 78 10.95 -17.03 -3.99
CA LEU A 78 10.69 -16.56 -2.62
C LEU A 78 9.58 -15.51 -2.60
N TYR A 79 9.64 -14.54 -3.51
CA TYR A 79 8.61 -13.51 -3.66
C TYR A 79 7.23 -14.12 -3.96
N ASP A 80 7.15 -15.01 -4.95
CA ASP A 80 5.91 -15.65 -5.38
C ASP A 80 5.27 -16.47 -4.25
N GLU A 81 6.06 -17.26 -3.52
CA GLU A 81 5.56 -18.08 -2.42
C GLU A 81 5.07 -17.24 -1.23
N LEU A 82 5.78 -16.15 -0.90
CA LEU A 82 5.34 -15.21 0.13
C LEU A 82 4.08 -14.43 -0.31
N ALA A 83 3.98 -14.05 -1.58
CA ALA A 83 2.78 -13.38 -2.10
C ALA A 83 1.56 -14.30 -2.06
N LYS A 84 1.71 -15.56 -2.48
CA LYS A 84 0.64 -16.57 -2.39
C LYS A 84 0.11 -16.78 -0.97
N LEU A 85 1.00 -16.72 0.03
CA LEU A 85 0.62 -16.84 1.42
C LEU A 85 -0.34 -15.73 1.86
N LEU A 86 -0.16 -14.54 1.33
CA LEU A 86 -0.98 -13.35 1.62
C LEU A 86 -2.28 -13.30 0.79
N GLY A 87 -2.44 -14.19 -0.18
CA GLY A 87 -3.57 -14.26 -1.09
C GLY A 87 -3.35 -13.48 -2.39
N ASN A 88 -4.43 -13.23 -3.09
CA ASN A 88 -4.42 -12.44 -4.32
C ASN A 88 -4.86 -11.00 -4.04
N ASP A 89 -4.55 -10.08 -4.95
CA ASP A 89 -5.16 -8.76 -4.94
C ASP A 89 -6.68 -8.93 -5.11
N THR A 90 -7.45 -8.48 -4.12
CA THR A 90 -8.90 -8.64 -4.10
C THR A 90 -9.56 -7.31 -3.91
N GLU A 91 -10.37 -6.93 -4.88
CA GLU A 91 -11.32 -5.84 -4.73
C GLU A 91 -12.72 -6.42 -4.50
N PHE A 92 -13.38 -5.97 -3.44
CA PHE A 92 -14.79 -6.30 -3.26
C PHE A 92 -15.62 -5.36 -4.15
N HIS A 93 -16.36 -5.96 -5.08
CA HIS A 93 -17.24 -5.21 -5.96
C HIS A 93 -18.60 -5.04 -5.31
N PHE A 94 -18.93 -3.82 -4.92
CA PHE A 94 -20.25 -3.48 -4.42
C PHE A 94 -21.28 -3.56 -5.55
N LYS A 95 -22.42 -4.17 -5.26
CA LYS A 95 -23.50 -4.33 -6.24
C LYS A 95 -24.20 -3.00 -6.46
N SER A 96 -24.26 -2.55 -7.69
CA SER A 96 -25.00 -1.34 -8.08
C SER A 96 -26.51 -1.54 -7.94
N GLY A 97 -27.22 -0.47 -7.59
CA GLY A 97 -28.70 -0.45 -7.52
C GLY A 97 -29.28 -1.07 -6.26
N LYS A 98 -28.46 -1.44 -5.28
CA LYS A 98 -28.91 -1.83 -3.94
C LYS A 98 -27.95 -1.32 -2.87
N ILE A 99 -28.45 -1.20 -1.64
CA ILE A 99 -27.61 -0.89 -0.49
C ILE A 99 -26.81 -2.14 -0.10
N ASN A 100 -25.49 -2.03 -0.13
CA ASN A 100 -24.57 -3.09 0.30
C ASN A 100 -24.31 -2.96 1.79
N LYS A 101 -24.50 -4.01 2.55
CA LYS A 101 -24.31 -4.03 4.00
C LYS A 101 -22.99 -4.69 4.36
N VAL A 102 -22.14 -3.97 5.08
CA VAL A 102 -20.80 -4.42 5.50
C VAL A 102 -20.78 -4.50 7.02
N LEU A 103 -20.54 -5.69 7.55
CA LEU A 103 -20.45 -5.95 8.98
C LEU A 103 -18.99 -5.98 9.43
N LEU A 104 -18.62 -5.16 10.41
CA LEU A 104 -17.29 -5.17 11.02
C LEU A 104 -17.27 -6.07 12.25
N LEU A 105 -16.40 -7.06 12.23
CA LEU A 105 -16.18 -8.04 13.29
C LEU A 105 -14.79 -7.85 13.93
N GLY A 106 -14.59 -8.28 15.14
CA GLY A 106 -13.28 -8.28 15.80
C GLY A 106 -13.37 -8.09 17.32
N ILE A 107 -12.27 -8.34 18.01
CA ILE A 107 -12.18 -8.22 19.47
C ILE A 107 -12.10 -6.77 19.92
N GLN A 108 -12.18 -6.56 21.24
CA GLN A 108 -11.94 -5.28 21.86
C GLN A 108 -10.52 -4.77 21.54
N GLY A 109 -10.41 -3.48 21.22
CA GLY A 109 -9.13 -2.85 20.93
C GLY A 109 -8.55 -3.15 19.52
N SER A 110 -9.22 -3.98 18.69
CA SER A 110 -8.77 -4.22 17.31
C SER A 110 -8.92 -3.00 16.37
N GLY A 111 -9.61 -1.95 16.81
CA GLY A 111 -9.75 -0.71 16.04
C GLY A 111 -11.00 -0.64 15.16
N LYS A 112 -12.05 -1.45 15.41
CA LYS A 112 -13.28 -1.49 14.58
C LYS A 112 -13.92 -0.12 14.36
N THR A 113 -14.19 0.64 15.42
CA THR A 113 -14.80 1.97 15.34
C THR A 113 -13.93 2.94 14.50
N THR A 114 -12.62 2.89 14.69
CA THR A 114 -11.66 3.66 13.88
C THR A 114 -11.65 3.21 12.43
N VAL A 115 -11.69 1.91 12.19
CA VAL A 115 -11.79 1.34 10.83
C VAL A 115 -13.12 1.71 10.18
N ALA A 116 -14.24 1.67 10.91
CA ALA A 116 -15.55 2.08 10.38
C ALA A 116 -15.50 3.50 9.80
N SER A 117 -14.94 4.45 10.56
CA SER A 117 -14.82 5.84 10.11
C SER A 117 -13.83 5.99 8.94
N LYS A 118 -12.67 5.32 8.98
CA LYS A 118 -11.67 5.35 7.90
C LYS A 118 -12.19 4.71 6.62
N LEU A 119 -12.86 3.56 6.72
CA LEU A 119 -13.45 2.87 5.59
C LEU A 119 -14.59 3.68 4.98
N ALA A 120 -15.44 4.30 5.81
CA ALA A 120 -16.46 5.22 5.33
C ALA A 120 -15.85 6.37 4.52
N ARG A 121 -14.81 7.00 5.05
CA ARG A 121 -14.08 8.07 4.36
C ARG A 121 -13.44 7.59 3.06
N PHE A 122 -12.80 6.43 3.08
CA PHE A 122 -12.15 5.83 1.93
C PHE A 122 -13.15 5.56 0.80
N LEU A 123 -14.29 4.95 1.12
CA LEU A 123 -15.35 4.65 0.16
C LEU A 123 -16.05 5.92 -0.35
N SER A 124 -16.26 6.93 0.52
CA SER A 124 -16.80 8.22 0.09
C SER A 124 -15.90 8.93 -0.91
N LYS A 125 -14.58 8.87 -0.74
CA LYS A 125 -13.61 9.39 -1.72
C LYS A 125 -13.67 8.66 -3.07
N GLN A 126 -14.13 7.41 -3.09
CA GLN A 126 -14.36 6.64 -4.33
C GLN A 126 -15.72 6.93 -4.97
N GLY A 127 -16.53 7.84 -4.38
CA GLY A 127 -17.81 8.27 -4.91
C GLY A 127 -19.01 7.50 -4.37
N TYR A 128 -18.84 6.57 -3.41
CA TYR A 128 -19.96 5.88 -2.79
C TYR A 128 -20.62 6.76 -1.70
N ARG A 129 -21.95 6.69 -1.61
CA ARG A 129 -22.72 7.29 -0.53
C ARG A 129 -22.78 6.28 0.61
N VAL A 130 -22.16 6.62 1.74
CA VAL A 130 -21.93 5.71 2.86
C VAL A 130 -22.67 6.18 4.09
N GLY A 131 -23.37 5.26 4.75
CA GLY A 131 -23.92 5.44 6.10
C GLY A 131 -23.25 4.49 7.08
N VAL A 132 -23.22 4.85 8.36
CA VAL A 132 -22.63 4.02 9.41
C VAL A 132 -23.64 3.77 10.53
N ILE A 133 -23.78 2.52 10.96
CA ILE A 133 -24.57 2.14 12.14
C ILE A 133 -23.61 1.82 13.29
N GLY A 134 -23.66 2.63 14.35
CA GLY A 134 -22.92 2.38 15.59
C GLY A 134 -23.71 1.42 16.49
N ALA A 135 -23.36 0.14 16.47
CA ALA A 135 -23.99 -0.91 17.25
C ALA A 135 -23.14 -1.37 18.45
N ASP A 136 -22.05 -0.66 18.81
CA ASP A 136 -21.34 -0.86 20.06
C ASP A 136 -22.11 -0.21 21.23
N THR A 137 -23.12 -0.92 21.72
CA THR A 137 -23.98 -0.47 22.84
C THR A 137 -23.36 -0.73 24.22
N PHE A 138 -22.22 -1.42 24.25
CA PHE A 138 -21.56 -1.81 25.48
C PHE A 138 -20.60 -0.73 26.01
N ARG A 139 -19.82 -0.12 25.12
CA ARG A 139 -18.77 0.85 25.49
C ARG A 139 -19.35 2.26 25.61
N PRO A 140 -19.31 2.88 26.83
CA PRO A 140 -19.73 4.27 26.98
C PRO A 140 -18.98 5.18 26.02
N GLY A 141 -19.69 6.07 25.32
CA GLY A 141 -19.13 7.05 24.41
C GLY A 141 -18.67 6.50 23.04
N ALA A 142 -18.87 5.20 22.74
CA ALA A 142 -18.51 4.62 21.44
C ALA A 142 -19.23 5.33 20.28
N LEU A 143 -20.54 5.60 20.44
CA LEU A 143 -21.32 6.30 19.43
C LEU A 143 -20.86 7.75 19.24
N VAL A 144 -20.58 8.47 20.33
CA VAL A 144 -20.05 9.84 20.28
C VAL A 144 -18.72 9.87 19.55
N GLN A 145 -17.82 8.93 19.90
CA GLN A 145 -16.53 8.78 19.22
C GLN A 145 -16.71 8.55 17.73
N LEU A 146 -17.59 7.62 17.33
CA LEU A 146 -17.86 7.31 15.93
C LEU A 146 -18.40 8.53 15.17
N ARG A 147 -19.36 9.27 15.75
CA ARG A 147 -19.89 10.51 15.17
C ARG A 147 -18.81 11.54 14.96
N THR A 148 -18.00 11.84 15.98
CA THR A 148 -16.90 12.81 15.89
C THR A 148 -15.88 12.43 14.78
N MET A 149 -15.60 11.14 14.64
CA MET A 149 -14.68 10.69 13.58
C MET A 149 -15.29 10.78 12.17
N CYS A 150 -16.60 10.60 12.04
CA CYS A 150 -17.31 10.67 10.77
C CYS A 150 -17.68 12.10 10.33
N GLU A 151 -17.78 13.06 11.25
CA GLU A 151 -18.12 14.47 10.95
C GLU A 151 -17.27 15.05 9.82
N LYS A 152 -15.96 14.81 9.84
CA LYS A 152 -15.02 15.31 8.83
C LYS A 152 -15.20 14.70 7.44
N SER A 153 -16.06 13.69 7.32
CA SER A 153 -16.23 12.90 6.09
C SER A 153 -17.61 13.03 5.47
N ASP A 154 -18.48 13.85 6.07
CA ASP A 154 -19.88 14.02 5.66
C ASP A 154 -20.63 12.67 5.56
N VAL A 155 -20.34 11.78 6.53
CA VAL A 155 -20.93 10.45 6.62
C VAL A 155 -21.96 10.43 7.72
N GLU A 156 -23.22 10.08 7.38
CA GLU A 156 -24.29 9.98 8.34
C GLU A 156 -24.11 8.77 9.28
N VAL A 157 -24.25 9.01 10.58
CA VAL A 157 -24.10 7.99 11.63
C VAL A 157 -25.41 7.81 12.38
N TYR A 158 -25.99 6.62 12.27
CA TYR A 158 -27.11 6.19 13.10
C TYR A 158 -26.63 5.45 14.35
N GLY A 159 -27.27 5.66 15.47
CA GLY A 159 -27.07 4.90 16.70
C GLY A 159 -27.99 5.38 17.82
N ASP A 160 -28.22 4.53 18.83
CA ASP A 160 -29.09 4.82 19.96
C ASP A 160 -28.35 4.49 21.27
N GLU A 161 -27.95 5.54 22.02
CA GLU A 161 -27.20 5.40 23.28
C GLU A 161 -28.05 4.81 24.42
N LYS A 162 -29.36 4.95 24.33
CA LYS A 162 -30.30 4.46 25.37
C LYS A 162 -30.61 2.98 25.21
N ASN A 163 -30.50 2.46 23.99
CA ASN A 163 -30.78 1.07 23.67
C ASN A 163 -29.53 0.19 23.86
N LYS A 164 -29.64 -0.82 24.72
CA LYS A 164 -28.54 -1.77 24.99
C LYS A 164 -28.64 -3.06 24.16
N ASP A 165 -29.67 -3.21 23.34
CA ASP A 165 -29.88 -4.32 22.43
C ASP A 165 -29.26 -3.99 21.08
N SER A 166 -28.01 -4.43 20.84
CA SER A 166 -27.26 -4.18 19.62
C SER A 166 -27.99 -4.69 18.36
N PRO A 167 -28.56 -5.92 18.31
CA PRO A 167 -29.39 -6.37 17.20
C PRO A 167 -30.56 -5.44 16.89
N GLN A 168 -31.25 -4.92 17.93
CA GLN A 168 -32.34 -3.99 17.72
C GLN A 168 -31.87 -2.63 17.20
N VAL A 169 -30.69 -2.14 17.66
CA VAL A 169 -30.08 -0.90 17.13
C VAL A 169 -29.75 -1.08 15.64
N VAL A 170 -29.17 -2.22 15.25
CA VAL A 170 -28.91 -2.52 13.84
C VAL A 170 -30.19 -2.54 13.03
N LYS A 171 -31.24 -3.21 13.50
CA LYS A 171 -32.54 -3.26 12.83
C LYS A 171 -33.15 -1.88 12.61
N ASN A 172 -33.11 -1.04 13.63
CA ASN A 172 -33.60 0.34 13.55
C ASN A 172 -32.76 1.21 12.62
N GLY A 173 -31.42 1.03 12.63
CA GLY A 173 -30.50 1.73 11.75
C GLY A 173 -30.69 1.35 10.28
N LEU A 174 -30.90 0.08 9.99
CA LEU A 174 -31.20 -0.38 8.62
C LEU A 174 -32.52 0.23 8.13
N LYS A 175 -33.57 0.27 9.01
CA LYS A 175 -34.83 0.92 8.67
C LYS A 175 -34.68 2.43 8.47
N HIS A 176 -33.86 3.09 9.29
CA HIS A 176 -33.54 4.51 9.13
C HIS A 176 -32.96 4.82 7.76
N PHE A 177 -32.03 3.99 7.29
CA PHE A 177 -31.37 4.16 6.01
C PHE A 177 -32.13 3.56 4.81
N GLU A 178 -33.27 2.89 5.03
CA GLU A 178 -34.03 2.23 3.94
C GLU A 178 -34.51 3.22 2.89
N SER A 179 -34.90 4.43 3.30
CA SER A 179 -35.32 5.52 2.40
C SER A 179 -34.16 6.41 1.94
N SER A 180 -32.96 6.18 2.46
CA SER A 180 -31.78 6.98 2.10
C SER A 180 -31.17 6.46 0.80
N ASN A 181 -30.68 7.40 -0.03
CA ASN A 181 -30.05 7.05 -1.29
C ASN A 181 -28.56 6.64 -1.08
N LEU A 182 -28.35 5.62 -0.21
CA LEU A 182 -27.03 5.09 0.10
C LEU A 182 -26.65 3.91 -0.80
N ASP A 183 -25.34 3.77 -1.03
CA ASP A 183 -24.77 2.65 -1.74
C ASP A 183 -24.23 1.58 -0.77
N ILE A 184 -23.76 2.04 0.41
CA ILE A 184 -23.12 1.18 1.42
C ILE A 184 -23.55 1.58 2.82
N ILE A 185 -23.84 0.59 3.66
CA ILE A 185 -24.01 0.74 5.11
C ILE A 185 -22.92 -0.07 5.82
N LEU A 186 -22.11 0.61 6.63
CA LEU A 186 -21.13 -0.03 7.52
C LEU A 186 -21.77 -0.23 8.90
N ILE A 187 -21.60 -1.41 9.48
CA ILE A 187 -22.13 -1.75 10.80
C ILE A 187 -20.94 -1.96 11.75
N ASP A 188 -20.71 -1.00 12.64
CA ASP A 188 -19.69 -1.06 13.69
C ASP A 188 -20.24 -1.79 14.91
N THR A 189 -19.60 -2.89 15.32
CA THR A 189 -20.06 -3.75 16.40
C THR A 189 -19.19 -3.63 17.65
N ALA A 190 -19.73 -4.05 18.79
CA ALA A 190 -18.97 -4.19 20.03
C ALA A 190 -17.80 -5.15 19.86
N GLY A 191 -16.71 -4.92 20.61
CA GLY A 191 -15.58 -5.84 20.71
C GLY A 191 -15.45 -6.30 22.15
N ARG A 192 -15.53 -7.61 22.38
CA ARG A 192 -15.27 -8.23 23.69
C ARG A 192 -14.13 -9.24 23.57
N HIS A 193 -13.73 -9.88 24.66
CA HIS A 193 -12.74 -10.95 24.62
C HIS A 193 -13.26 -12.19 23.86
N LYS A 194 -12.37 -12.88 23.17
CA LYS A 194 -12.66 -14.00 22.25
C LYS A 194 -13.43 -15.17 22.85
N GLU A 195 -13.42 -15.32 24.16
CA GLU A 195 -14.01 -16.47 24.88
C GLU A 195 -15.40 -16.18 25.48
N GLU A 196 -15.93 -14.99 25.32
CA GLU A 196 -17.24 -14.63 25.83
C GLU A 196 -18.32 -15.16 24.88
N LYS A 197 -19.02 -16.21 25.28
CA LYS A 197 -20.17 -16.77 24.55
C LYS A 197 -21.19 -15.71 24.16
N ASP A 198 -21.44 -14.78 25.06
CA ASP A 198 -22.40 -13.68 24.85
C ASP A 198 -22.06 -12.81 23.63
N LEU A 199 -20.74 -12.54 23.37
CA LEU A 199 -20.33 -11.82 22.17
C LEU A 199 -20.64 -12.61 20.90
N LEU A 200 -20.33 -13.89 20.91
CA LEU A 200 -20.52 -14.75 19.75
C LEU A 200 -22.00 -14.91 19.44
N ASP A 201 -22.86 -15.02 20.46
CA ASP A 201 -24.31 -15.05 20.30
C ASP A 201 -24.87 -13.71 19.82
N GLU A 202 -24.36 -12.59 20.33
CA GLU A 202 -24.69 -11.25 19.83
C GLU A 202 -24.33 -11.09 18.36
N MET A 203 -23.12 -11.48 17.96
CA MET A 203 -22.68 -11.43 16.56
C MET A 203 -23.55 -12.30 15.65
N LYS A 204 -23.97 -13.48 16.12
CA LYS A 204 -24.88 -14.35 15.39
C LYS A 204 -26.26 -13.69 15.18
N GLN A 205 -26.77 -13.02 16.20
CA GLN A 205 -28.04 -12.28 16.10
C GLN A 205 -27.92 -11.07 15.16
N ILE A 206 -26.85 -10.28 15.31
CA ILE A 206 -26.58 -9.15 14.40
C ILE A 206 -26.45 -9.63 12.95
N ASN A 207 -25.70 -10.72 12.71
CA ASN A 207 -25.56 -11.30 11.36
C ASN A 207 -26.92 -11.71 10.78
N LYS A 208 -27.77 -12.32 11.59
CA LYS A 208 -29.13 -12.73 11.17
C LYS A 208 -30.01 -11.52 10.82
N VAL A 209 -29.95 -10.45 11.62
CA VAL A 209 -30.75 -9.23 11.42
C VAL A 209 -30.22 -8.42 10.24
N ALA A 210 -28.90 -8.24 10.15
CA ALA A 210 -28.26 -7.44 9.11
C ALA A 210 -28.27 -8.13 7.76
N SER A 211 -28.11 -9.47 7.73
CA SER A 211 -27.85 -10.24 6.50
C SER A 211 -26.81 -9.52 5.62
N PRO A 212 -25.56 -9.36 6.10
CA PRO A 212 -24.58 -8.54 5.43
C PRO A 212 -24.13 -9.16 4.10
N ASP A 213 -23.84 -8.32 3.12
CA ASP A 213 -23.23 -8.73 1.84
C ASP A 213 -21.75 -9.08 2.01
N LEU A 214 -21.10 -8.46 3.01
CA LEU A 214 -19.71 -8.67 3.35
C LEU A 214 -19.50 -8.56 4.86
N ALA A 215 -18.82 -9.53 5.46
CA ALA A 215 -18.32 -9.45 6.81
C ALA A 215 -16.80 -9.26 6.81
N LEU A 216 -16.32 -8.17 7.39
CA LEU A 216 -14.91 -7.81 7.49
C LEU A 216 -14.41 -8.05 8.92
N LEU A 217 -13.41 -8.90 9.05
CA LEU A 217 -12.74 -9.13 10.33
C LEU A 217 -11.62 -8.10 10.53
N VAL A 218 -11.74 -7.29 11.57
CA VAL A 218 -10.73 -6.29 11.95
C VAL A 218 -9.76 -6.90 12.95
N VAL A 219 -8.51 -7.03 12.53
CA VAL A 219 -7.42 -7.69 13.26
C VAL A 219 -6.36 -6.67 13.65
N ASP A 220 -5.94 -6.72 14.90
CA ASP A 220 -4.80 -5.94 15.39
C ASP A 220 -3.49 -6.58 14.90
N GLY A 221 -2.74 -5.89 14.07
CA GLY A 221 -1.47 -6.39 13.51
C GLY A 221 -0.37 -6.61 14.54
N THR A 222 -0.53 -6.10 15.76
CA THR A 222 0.42 -6.31 16.87
C THR A 222 0.25 -7.68 17.54
N ILE A 223 -0.90 -8.33 17.35
CA ILE A 223 -1.22 -9.63 17.93
C ILE A 223 -0.83 -10.72 16.92
N GLY A 224 0.13 -11.57 17.27
CA GLY A 224 0.64 -12.64 16.43
C GLY A 224 -0.30 -13.86 16.30
N GLN A 225 0.12 -15.03 16.82
CA GLN A 225 -0.60 -16.31 16.70
C GLN A 225 -2.03 -16.29 17.25
N GLN A 226 -2.33 -15.43 18.23
CA GLN A 226 -3.68 -15.30 18.79
C GLN A 226 -4.71 -14.87 17.73
N CYS A 227 -4.28 -14.21 16.64
CA CYS A 227 -5.16 -13.85 15.53
C CYS A 227 -5.81 -15.07 14.88
N HIS A 228 -5.10 -16.21 14.80
CA HIS A 228 -5.64 -17.44 14.22
C HIS A 228 -6.88 -17.94 14.98
N ALA A 229 -6.76 -18.11 16.31
CA ALA A 229 -7.88 -18.60 17.12
C ALA A 229 -9.07 -17.64 17.12
N GLN A 230 -8.80 -16.33 17.10
CA GLN A 230 -9.86 -15.32 17.00
C GLN A 230 -10.58 -15.37 15.65
N ALA A 231 -9.81 -15.39 14.58
CA ALA A 231 -10.35 -15.44 13.22
C ALA A 231 -11.21 -16.69 13.00
N GLU A 232 -10.73 -17.84 13.48
CA GLU A 232 -11.47 -19.10 13.43
C GLU A 232 -12.78 -19.04 14.24
N ALA A 233 -12.76 -18.45 15.44
CA ALA A 233 -13.95 -18.32 16.29
C ALA A 233 -15.02 -17.46 15.61
N PHE A 234 -14.65 -16.30 15.03
CA PHE A 234 -15.59 -15.46 14.30
C PHE A 234 -16.08 -16.13 13.01
N HIS A 235 -15.20 -16.79 12.26
CA HIS A 235 -15.54 -17.41 10.98
C HIS A 235 -16.55 -18.56 11.13
N LYS A 236 -16.48 -19.30 12.24
CA LYS A 236 -17.47 -20.37 12.58
C LYS A 236 -18.89 -19.82 12.75
N ILE A 237 -19.05 -18.55 13.10
CA ILE A 237 -20.35 -17.93 13.41
C ILE A 237 -20.84 -17.07 12.26
N VAL A 238 -19.94 -16.26 11.70
CA VAL A 238 -20.21 -15.37 10.58
C VAL A 238 -19.15 -15.64 9.52
N PRO A 239 -19.53 -16.09 8.32
CA PRO A 239 -18.55 -16.28 7.25
C PRO A 239 -17.78 -14.99 6.98
N VAL A 240 -16.51 -14.98 7.33
CA VAL A 240 -15.63 -13.84 7.10
C VAL A 240 -15.31 -13.78 5.61
N GLY A 241 -15.66 -12.68 4.96
CA GLY A 241 -15.42 -12.45 3.53
C GLY A 241 -14.15 -11.65 3.24
N GLY A 242 -13.62 -10.94 4.24
CA GLY A 242 -12.39 -10.18 4.12
C GLY A 242 -11.78 -9.78 5.45
N ILE A 243 -10.52 -9.39 5.45
CA ILE A 243 -9.75 -9.02 6.65
C ILE A 243 -9.24 -7.59 6.50
N ILE A 244 -9.31 -6.83 7.58
CA ILE A 244 -8.66 -5.52 7.72
C ILE A 244 -7.62 -5.62 8.83
N ILE A 245 -6.39 -5.23 8.53
CA ILE A 245 -5.30 -5.23 9.50
C ILE A 245 -5.06 -3.80 9.97
N THR A 246 -5.05 -3.61 11.28
CA THR A 246 -4.81 -2.31 11.90
C THR A 246 -3.45 -2.24 12.57
N LYS A 247 -3.02 -1.04 12.91
CA LYS A 247 -1.80 -0.75 13.70
C LYS A 247 -0.50 -1.28 13.07
N LEU A 248 -0.41 -1.31 11.74
CA LEU A 248 0.82 -1.69 11.05
C LEU A 248 1.93 -0.64 11.15
N ASP A 249 1.58 0.59 11.49
CA ASP A 249 2.48 1.71 11.78
C ASP A 249 3.26 1.56 13.09
N SER A 250 2.80 0.69 13.99
CA SER A 250 3.43 0.42 15.27
C SER A 250 4.37 -0.79 15.22
N SER A 251 4.60 -1.46 16.34
CA SER A 251 5.44 -2.66 16.45
C SER A 251 4.84 -3.95 15.83
N ALA A 252 3.94 -3.82 14.86
CA ALA A 252 3.24 -4.96 14.25
C ALA A 252 4.20 -5.97 13.60
N LYS A 253 3.95 -7.25 13.87
CA LYS A 253 4.79 -8.36 13.36
C LYS A 253 4.40 -8.83 11.95
N GLY A 254 3.24 -8.35 11.42
CA GLY A 254 2.70 -8.79 10.13
C GLY A 254 2.20 -10.25 10.11
N GLY A 255 2.64 -11.05 11.07
CA GLY A 255 2.24 -12.47 11.16
C GLY A 255 0.76 -12.68 11.51
N GLY A 256 0.14 -11.71 12.20
CA GLY A 256 -1.29 -11.76 12.52
C GLY A 256 -2.19 -11.77 11.29
N ALA A 257 -1.80 -11.04 10.25
CA ALA A 257 -2.47 -11.03 8.95
C ALA A 257 -2.50 -12.42 8.32
N LEU A 258 -1.32 -13.03 8.26
CA LEU A 258 -1.12 -14.37 7.70
C LEU A 258 -1.89 -15.42 8.50
N ALA A 259 -1.86 -15.31 9.83
CA ALA A 259 -2.58 -16.21 10.72
C ALA A 259 -4.11 -16.11 10.56
N ALA A 260 -4.65 -14.89 10.44
CA ALA A 260 -6.09 -14.67 10.25
C ALA A 260 -6.56 -15.14 8.85
N SER A 261 -5.78 -14.86 7.80
CA SER A 261 -6.08 -15.32 6.44
C SER A 261 -6.08 -16.85 6.37
N ALA A 262 -5.07 -17.51 6.96
CA ALA A 262 -5.00 -18.95 7.01
C ALA A 262 -6.15 -19.62 7.80
N ALA A 263 -6.63 -18.96 8.86
CA ALA A 263 -7.72 -19.48 9.69
C ALA A 263 -9.08 -19.41 9.00
N THR A 264 -9.30 -18.42 8.17
CA THR A 264 -10.60 -18.11 7.58
C THR A 264 -10.69 -18.40 6.08
N GLY A 265 -9.57 -18.55 5.42
CA GLY A 265 -9.49 -18.53 3.95
C GLY A 265 -9.82 -17.18 3.34
N ALA A 266 -10.15 -16.16 4.16
CA ALA A 266 -10.46 -14.82 3.71
C ALA A 266 -9.17 -14.02 3.40
N GLN A 267 -9.25 -13.15 2.42
CA GLN A 267 -8.11 -12.34 1.99
C GLN A 267 -8.05 -11.03 2.77
N VAL A 268 -6.84 -10.53 2.95
CA VAL A 268 -6.64 -9.17 3.48
C VAL A 268 -7.06 -8.18 2.40
N MET A 269 -7.99 -7.29 2.73
CA MET A 269 -8.54 -6.30 1.79
C MET A 269 -7.97 -4.90 2.05
N TYR A 270 -7.81 -4.54 3.32
CA TYR A 270 -7.35 -3.21 3.70
C TYR A 270 -6.33 -3.28 4.83
N ILE A 271 -5.46 -2.27 4.90
CA ILE A 271 -4.48 -2.07 5.97
C ILE A 271 -4.58 -0.66 6.51
N GLY A 272 -4.56 -0.54 7.84
CA GLY A 272 -4.42 0.73 8.56
C GLY A 272 -2.93 1.06 8.74
N THR A 273 -2.50 2.18 8.18
CA THR A 273 -1.08 2.58 8.09
C THR A 273 -0.72 3.72 9.04
N GLY A 274 -1.65 4.20 9.86
CA GLY A 274 -1.43 5.28 10.82
C GLY A 274 -2.69 5.65 11.59
N GLU A 275 -2.66 6.77 12.31
CA GLU A 275 -3.77 7.22 13.17
C GLU A 275 -4.75 8.16 12.47
N ARG A 276 -4.37 8.80 11.36
CA ARG A 276 -5.20 9.76 10.64
C ARG A 276 -6.38 9.08 9.95
N ILE A 277 -7.45 9.84 9.71
CA ILE A 277 -8.67 9.32 9.05
C ILE A 277 -8.38 8.79 7.63
N ASP A 278 -7.40 9.32 6.96
CA ASP A 278 -7.01 8.93 5.61
C ASP A 278 -5.97 7.78 5.57
N ASP A 279 -5.47 7.32 6.74
CA ASP A 279 -4.48 6.24 6.83
C ASP A 279 -5.17 4.86 6.76
N LEU A 280 -5.82 4.58 5.63
CA LEU A 280 -6.36 3.28 5.23
C LEU A 280 -6.05 3.06 3.75
N GLU A 281 -5.41 1.95 3.45
CA GLU A 281 -5.02 1.59 2.09
C GLU A 281 -5.59 0.22 1.70
N THR A 282 -5.85 0.04 0.40
CA THR A 282 -6.12 -1.29 -0.16
C THR A 282 -4.87 -2.15 -0.04
N PHE A 283 -5.03 -3.35 0.48
CA PHE A 283 -3.92 -4.28 0.62
C PHE A 283 -3.59 -4.94 -0.72
N SER A 284 -2.31 -4.92 -1.07
CA SER A 284 -1.75 -5.65 -2.20
C SER A 284 -0.65 -6.60 -1.70
N PRO A 285 -0.85 -7.94 -1.77
CA PRO A 285 0.15 -8.92 -1.41
C PRO A 285 1.49 -8.69 -2.10
N THR A 286 1.44 -8.40 -3.38
CA THR A 286 2.62 -8.19 -4.22
C THR A 286 3.41 -6.96 -3.78
N ARG A 287 2.74 -5.82 -3.53
CA ARG A 287 3.38 -4.61 -3.01
C ARG A 287 3.93 -4.81 -1.60
N PHE A 288 3.18 -5.50 -0.74
CA PHE A 288 3.59 -5.76 0.63
C PHE A 288 4.85 -6.63 0.67
N VAL A 289 4.90 -7.73 -0.08
CA VAL A 289 6.08 -8.60 -0.17
C VAL A 289 7.26 -7.88 -0.80
N GLY A 290 7.05 -7.09 -1.84
CA GLY A 290 8.09 -6.24 -2.44
C GLY A 290 8.76 -5.32 -1.41
N ARG A 291 7.95 -4.59 -0.62
CA ARG A 291 8.43 -3.76 0.50
C ARG A 291 9.16 -4.57 1.57
N LEU A 292 8.64 -5.75 1.91
CA LEU A 292 9.22 -6.64 2.91
C LEU A 292 10.61 -7.15 2.49
N LEU A 293 10.76 -7.59 1.26
CA LEU A 293 12.02 -8.10 0.71
C LEU A 293 13.03 -6.98 0.36
N GLY A 294 12.60 -5.72 0.38
CA GLY A 294 13.43 -4.58 0.00
C GLY A 294 13.70 -4.49 -1.50
N MET A 295 12.83 -5.10 -2.28
CA MET A 295 12.87 -5.04 -3.75
C MET A 295 12.19 -3.77 -4.29
N GLY A 296 11.70 -2.91 -3.40
CA GLY A 296 10.86 -1.78 -3.74
C GLY A 296 9.44 -2.21 -4.09
N ASP A 297 8.58 -1.24 -4.40
CA ASP A 297 7.28 -1.52 -5.00
C ASP A 297 7.50 -1.63 -6.52
N ILE A 298 7.98 -2.80 -6.98
CA ILE A 298 8.22 -3.05 -8.42
C ILE A 298 6.93 -2.85 -9.21
N GLN A 299 5.78 -3.19 -8.62
CA GLN A 299 4.49 -2.98 -9.26
C GLN A 299 4.16 -1.49 -9.36
N ALA A 300 4.45 -0.69 -8.32
CA ALA A 300 4.28 0.77 -8.41
C ALA A 300 5.18 1.39 -9.48
N VAL A 301 6.41 0.90 -9.63
CA VAL A 301 7.32 1.33 -10.71
C VAL A 301 6.79 0.88 -12.08
N LEU A 302 6.26 -0.34 -12.19
CA LEU A 302 5.64 -0.84 -13.42
C LEU A 302 4.33 -0.11 -13.74
N ASP A 303 3.50 0.17 -12.75
CA ASP A 303 2.26 0.92 -12.91
C ASP A 303 2.55 2.39 -13.27
N LEU A 304 3.59 2.99 -12.68
CA LEU A 304 4.08 4.31 -13.06
C LEU A 304 4.60 4.29 -14.51
N ALA A 305 5.37 3.28 -14.88
CA ALA A 305 5.85 3.12 -16.26
C ALA A 305 4.69 2.95 -17.25
N LYS A 306 3.67 2.13 -16.91
CA LYS A 306 2.46 1.96 -17.72
C LYS A 306 1.62 3.24 -17.79
N ARG A 307 1.50 4.00 -16.70
CA ARG A 307 0.83 5.31 -16.71
C ARG A 307 1.58 6.30 -17.58
N LEU A 308 2.90 6.35 -17.46
CA LEU A 308 3.74 7.17 -18.31
C LEU A 308 3.65 6.76 -19.79
N GLU A 309 3.45 5.48 -20.10
CA GLU A 309 3.18 4.99 -21.46
C GLU A 309 1.77 5.39 -21.96
N ASN A 310 0.76 5.37 -21.08
CA ASN A 310 -0.64 5.66 -21.46
C ASN A 310 -1.00 7.16 -21.47
N GLU A 311 -0.34 7.96 -20.60
CA GLU A 311 -0.59 9.42 -20.49
C GLU A 311 0.43 10.25 -21.26
N ALA A 312 1.54 9.64 -21.67
CA ALA A 312 2.53 10.35 -22.45
C ALA A 312 2.03 10.51 -23.88
N ASP A 313 1.71 11.76 -24.27
CA ASP A 313 1.78 12.16 -25.68
C ASP A 313 2.98 11.46 -26.31
N ASP A 314 2.73 10.57 -27.25
CA ASP A 314 3.75 9.81 -27.98
C ASP A 314 4.87 10.73 -28.54
N VAL A 315 4.52 12.01 -28.75
CA VAL A 315 5.41 13.10 -29.18
C VAL A 315 6.38 13.56 -28.08
N ARG A 316 5.91 13.64 -26.80
CA ARG A 316 6.75 14.08 -25.67
C ARG A 316 7.78 13.02 -25.31
N MET A 317 7.36 11.75 -25.23
CA MET A 317 8.26 10.62 -24.98
C MET A 317 9.29 10.43 -26.12
N LYS A 318 8.87 10.62 -27.37
CA LYS A 318 9.79 10.63 -28.52
C LYS A 318 10.81 11.77 -28.42
N ARG A 319 10.44 12.95 -27.96
CA ARG A 319 11.40 14.05 -27.70
C ARG A 319 12.38 13.71 -26.58
N ILE A 320 11.88 13.23 -25.45
CA ILE A 320 12.71 12.86 -24.29
C ILE A 320 13.69 11.73 -24.69
N SER A 321 13.18 10.65 -25.26
CA SER A 321 13.99 9.50 -25.69
C SER A 321 14.96 9.85 -26.83
N SER A 322 14.65 10.83 -27.67
CA SER A 322 15.58 11.31 -28.71
C SER A 322 16.68 12.24 -28.19
N GLY A 323 16.65 12.61 -26.88
CA GLY A 323 17.59 13.56 -26.28
C GLY A 323 17.30 15.03 -26.64
N LYS A 324 16.09 15.30 -27.18
CA LYS A 324 15.59 16.63 -27.52
C LYS A 324 14.65 17.18 -26.41
N MET A 325 14.83 16.72 -25.18
CA MET A 325 14.07 17.18 -24.01
C MET A 325 14.16 18.70 -23.89
N ASN A 326 13.03 19.37 -23.69
CA ASN A 326 12.91 20.79 -23.40
C ASN A 326 12.69 21.06 -21.91
N MET A 327 12.60 22.32 -21.48
CA MET A 327 12.41 22.67 -20.07
C MET A 327 11.03 22.27 -19.53
N GLU A 328 9.99 22.27 -20.35
CA GLU A 328 8.65 21.82 -19.97
C GLU A 328 8.61 20.31 -19.79
N ASP A 329 9.30 19.55 -20.66
CA ASP A 329 9.44 18.10 -20.52
C ASP A 329 10.18 17.74 -19.22
N PHE A 330 11.24 18.49 -18.87
CA PHE A 330 11.99 18.34 -17.63
C PHE A 330 11.13 18.63 -16.40
N TYR A 331 10.36 19.71 -16.42
CA TYR A 331 9.46 20.06 -15.32
C TYR A 331 8.36 19.01 -15.13
N TYR A 332 7.75 18.56 -16.23
CA TYR A 332 6.73 17.52 -16.21
C TYR A 332 7.25 16.23 -15.55
N GLN A 333 8.47 15.81 -15.86
CA GLN A 333 9.11 14.66 -15.19
C GLN A 333 9.26 14.86 -13.69
N LEU A 334 9.64 16.06 -13.25
CA LEU A 334 9.77 16.38 -11.82
C LEU A 334 8.40 16.40 -11.13
N GLU A 335 7.38 16.96 -11.77
CA GLU A 335 6.01 17.02 -11.24
C GLU A 335 5.39 15.64 -11.10
N GLU A 336 5.60 14.75 -12.08
CA GLU A 336 5.12 13.36 -12.00
C GLU A 336 5.80 12.57 -10.87
N VAL A 337 7.09 12.79 -10.65
CA VAL A 337 7.81 12.20 -9.49
C VAL A 337 7.21 12.68 -8.17
N THR A 338 6.79 13.95 -8.08
CA THR A 338 6.18 14.51 -6.87
C THR A 338 4.73 14.04 -6.68
N LYS A 339 3.95 13.89 -7.76
CA LYS A 339 2.56 13.39 -7.72
C LYS A 339 2.47 11.90 -7.40
N ALA A 340 3.49 11.11 -7.73
CA ALA A 340 3.54 9.66 -7.47
C ALA A 340 3.73 9.28 -5.99
N GLY A 341 3.73 10.27 -5.11
CA GLY A 341 4.02 10.11 -3.69
C GLY A 341 5.37 10.73 -3.34
N SER A 342 5.65 10.92 -2.05
CA SER A 342 6.89 11.56 -1.63
C SER A 342 8.09 10.95 -2.37
N ILE A 343 9.07 11.76 -2.71
CA ILE A 343 10.37 11.31 -3.29
C ILE A 343 10.97 10.15 -2.47
N GLN A 344 10.67 10.13 -1.17
CA GLN A 344 10.95 9.02 -0.26
C GLN A 344 10.33 7.70 -0.75
N GLY A 345 9.07 7.67 -1.12
CA GLY A 345 8.40 6.47 -1.62
C GLY A 345 9.01 5.97 -2.93
N LEU A 346 9.48 6.88 -3.80
CA LEU A 346 10.16 6.53 -5.04
C LEU A 346 11.57 5.97 -4.78
N LEU A 347 12.32 6.57 -3.85
CA LEU A 347 13.65 6.08 -3.43
C LEU A 347 13.56 4.75 -2.70
N ASP A 348 12.52 4.56 -1.86
CA ASP A 348 12.23 3.29 -1.20
C ASP A 348 11.77 2.21 -2.17
N SER A 349 11.23 2.62 -3.33
CA SER A 349 10.83 1.70 -4.41
C SER A 349 11.98 1.29 -5.35
N MET A 350 13.12 2.00 -5.32
CA MET A 350 14.28 1.69 -6.16
C MET A 350 15.29 0.76 -5.46
N PRO A 351 15.59 -0.43 -6.00
CA PRO A 351 16.54 -1.35 -5.40
C PRO A 351 17.94 -0.72 -5.28
N GLY A 352 18.47 -0.66 -4.05
CA GLY A 352 19.83 -0.16 -3.76
C GLY A 352 19.97 1.34 -3.51
N LEU A 353 18.89 2.13 -3.60
CA LEU A 353 18.90 3.57 -3.29
C LEU A 353 18.21 3.89 -1.96
N SER A 354 17.44 2.96 -1.41
CA SER A 354 16.81 3.12 -0.09
C SER A 354 17.88 3.31 0.99
N GLY A 355 17.82 4.43 1.71
CA GLY A 355 18.76 4.78 2.78
C GLY A 355 20.02 5.53 2.34
N MET A 356 20.20 5.88 1.06
CA MET A 356 21.32 6.73 0.61
C MET A 356 21.05 8.23 0.71
N VAL A 357 19.78 8.63 0.79
CA VAL A 357 19.37 10.04 0.88
C VAL A 357 18.79 10.29 2.26
N LYS A 358 19.27 11.31 2.95
CA LYS A 358 18.76 11.73 4.26
C LYS A 358 17.43 12.48 4.10
N GLU A 359 16.50 12.31 5.04
CA GLU A 359 15.19 13.00 5.07
C GLU A 359 15.31 14.51 4.86
N ASP A 360 16.25 15.16 5.50
CA ASP A 360 16.53 16.60 5.33
C ASP A 360 16.88 17.03 3.89
N GLN A 361 17.28 16.10 3.03
CA GLN A 361 17.62 16.39 1.63
C GLN A 361 16.38 16.26 0.73
N LEU A 362 15.39 15.51 1.16
CA LEU A 362 14.15 15.27 0.42
C LEU A 362 13.21 16.47 0.55
N ASP A 363 13.00 16.97 1.77
CA ASP A 363 12.19 18.17 2.02
C ASP A 363 12.72 19.37 1.25
N LYS A 364 14.06 19.52 1.20
CA LYS A 364 14.72 20.57 0.39
C LYS A 364 14.53 20.38 -1.12
N MET A 365 14.31 19.14 -1.57
CA MET A 365 14.11 18.84 -2.97
C MET A 365 12.68 19.15 -3.41
N GLU A 366 11.69 18.88 -2.57
CA GLU A 366 10.28 19.23 -2.80
C GLU A 366 10.09 20.75 -2.84
N GLU A 367 10.66 21.47 -1.88
CA GLU A 367 10.66 22.95 -1.90
C GLU A 367 11.31 23.53 -3.17
N ARG A 368 12.35 22.87 -3.70
CA ARG A 368 13.01 23.32 -4.93
C ARG A 368 12.16 23.11 -6.17
N ILE A 369 11.40 22.03 -6.26
CA ILE A 369 10.52 21.73 -7.40
C ILE A 369 9.44 22.81 -7.50
N ASP A 370 8.87 23.23 -6.37
CA ASP A 370 7.90 24.31 -6.33
C ASP A 370 8.51 25.67 -6.79
N LYS A 371 9.73 25.97 -6.35
CA LYS A 371 10.45 27.17 -6.80
C LYS A 371 10.69 27.14 -8.31
N TRP A 372 11.11 26.01 -8.84
CA TRP A 372 11.41 25.84 -10.26
C TRP A 372 10.19 25.99 -11.15
N ARG A 373 9.00 25.69 -10.66
CA ARG A 373 7.74 25.96 -11.34
C ARG A 373 7.60 27.44 -11.71
N TYR A 374 7.78 28.33 -10.75
CA TYR A 374 7.68 29.78 -10.97
C TYR A 374 8.79 30.31 -11.89
N ILE A 375 9.99 29.76 -11.78
CA ILE A 375 11.12 30.12 -12.66
C ILE A 375 10.80 29.74 -14.11
N ILE A 376 10.28 28.53 -14.36
CA ILE A 376 9.92 28.06 -15.71
C ILE A 376 8.73 28.84 -16.26
N GLN A 377 7.74 29.19 -15.44
CA GLN A 377 6.63 30.06 -15.86
C GLN A 377 7.09 31.45 -16.31
N SER A 378 8.18 31.95 -15.76
CA SER A 378 8.78 33.23 -16.13
C SER A 378 9.65 33.21 -17.41
N MET A 379 9.88 32.02 -17.97
CA MET A 379 10.54 31.84 -19.27
C MET A 379 9.56 32.03 -20.43
N ASN A 380 10.05 32.59 -21.55
CA ASN A 380 9.26 32.64 -22.77
C ASN A 380 9.31 31.28 -23.53
N GLN A 381 8.46 31.12 -24.54
CA GLN A 381 8.32 29.87 -25.31
C GLN A 381 9.66 29.41 -25.95
N ALA A 382 10.45 30.35 -26.50
CA ALA A 382 11.73 30.02 -27.10
C ALA A 382 12.76 29.53 -26.07
N GLU A 383 12.77 30.12 -24.87
CA GLU A 383 13.66 29.73 -23.76
C GLU A 383 13.28 28.40 -23.12
N LYS A 384 11.99 28.08 -23.09
CA LYS A 384 11.49 26.76 -22.67
C LYS A 384 11.83 25.69 -23.68
N ALA A 385 11.71 25.99 -24.96
CA ALA A 385 12.03 25.07 -26.06
C ALA A 385 13.52 24.77 -26.17
N ASP A 386 14.36 25.81 -26.05
CA ASP A 386 15.83 25.71 -26.11
C ASP A 386 16.50 26.48 -24.97
N PRO A 387 16.75 25.80 -23.83
CA PRO A 387 17.42 26.40 -22.67
C PRO A 387 18.90 26.79 -22.92
N ASP A 388 19.49 26.41 -24.01
CA ASP A 388 20.85 26.84 -24.37
C ASP A 388 20.89 28.31 -24.81
N LEU A 389 19.74 28.93 -25.11
CA LEU A 389 19.57 30.36 -25.34
C LEU A 389 19.70 31.23 -24.08
N LEU A 390 19.75 30.63 -22.88
CA LEU A 390 19.74 31.34 -21.60
C LEU A 390 21.12 31.95 -21.28
N ASN A 391 21.31 33.20 -21.67
CA ASN A 391 22.47 33.99 -21.30
C ASN A 391 22.26 34.79 -20.00
N ALA A 392 23.26 35.49 -19.50
CA ALA A 392 23.25 36.23 -18.24
C ALA A 392 22.12 37.27 -18.18
N SER A 393 21.81 37.96 -19.27
CA SER A 393 20.73 38.96 -19.32
C SER A 393 19.35 38.32 -19.18
N ARG A 394 19.12 37.17 -19.85
CA ARG A 394 17.88 36.43 -19.74
C ARG A 394 17.70 35.81 -18.35
N VAL A 395 18.76 35.25 -17.76
CA VAL A 395 18.78 34.74 -16.40
C VAL A 395 18.36 35.81 -15.42
N LYS A 396 18.88 37.04 -15.55
CA LYS A 396 18.54 38.17 -14.72
C LYS A 396 17.06 38.61 -14.87
N ARG A 397 16.53 38.59 -16.10
CA ARG A 397 15.11 38.86 -16.39
C ARG A 397 14.19 37.79 -15.77
N ILE A 398 14.54 36.52 -15.92
CA ILE A 398 13.77 35.41 -15.39
C ILE A 398 13.78 35.45 -13.84
N ALA A 399 14.93 35.70 -13.23
CA ALA A 399 15.07 35.87 -11.78
C ALA A 399 14.15 36.99 -11.25
N ARG A 400 14.12 38.12 -11.93
CA ARG A 400 13.23 39.23 -11.57
C ARG A 400 11.75 38.89 -11.76
N GLY A 401 11.41 38.17 -12.84
CA GLY A 401 10.04 37.78 -13.15
C GLY A 401 9.48 36.68 -12.22
N SER A 402 10.32 35.78 -11.77
CA SER A 402 9.93 34.68 -10.87
C SER A 402 9.98 35.06 -9.38
N GLY A 403 10.62 36.15 -9.04
CA GLY A 403 10.89 36.55 -7.64
C GLY A 403 12.00 35.71 -6.97
N TRP A 404 12.70 34.87 -7.70
CA TRP A 404 13.79 34.05 -7.19
C TRP A 404 15.17 34.57 -7.63
N PRO A 405 16.22 34.41 -6.81
CA PRO A 405 17.55 34.93 -7.12
C PRO A 405 18.19 34.20 -8.31
N GLU A 406 19.14 34.88 -8.99
CA GLU A 406 19.81 34.35 -10.19
C GLU A 406 20.50 32.98 -9.99
N HIS A 407 20.96 32.69 -8.77
CA HIS A 407 21.62 31.42 -8.51
C HIS A 407 20.62 30.23 -8.60
N GLU A 408 19.36 30.41 -8.18
CA GLU A 408 18.30 29.36 -8.30
C GLU A 408 17.98 29.11 -9.79
N VAL A 409 17.92 30.14 -10.62
CA VAL A 409 17.74 30.01 -12.08
C VAL A 409 18.90 29.24 -12.69
N LYS A 410 20.15 29.53 -12.28
CA LYS A 410 21.36 28.84 -12.76
C LYS A 410 21.38 27.37 -12.30
N GLU A 411 20.90 27.10 -11.08
CA GLU A 411 20.81 25.75 -10.54
C GLU A 411 19.79 24.90 -11.31
N LEU A 412 18.62 25.45 -11.62
CA LEU A 412 17.64 24.81 -12.49
C LEU A 412 18.25 24.44 -13.86
N ILE A 413 18.92 25.40 -14.50
CA ILE A 413 19.57 25.16 -15.80
C ILE A 413 20.64 24.06 -15.70
N LYS A 414 21.43 24.04 -14.63
CA LYS A 414 22.45 23.01 -14.37
C LYS A 414 21.82 21.63 -14.22
N ASN A 415 20.74 21.51 -13.44
CA ASN A 415 20.03 20.26 -13.24
C ASN A 415 19.40 19.76 -14.55
N TYR A 416 18.77 20.62 -15.32
CA TYR A 416 18.28 20.27 -16.65
C TYR A 416 19.39 19.73 -17.56
N LYS A 417 20.56 20.41 -17.63
CA LYS A 417 21.70 19.96 -18.44
C LYS A 417 22.25 18.62 -17.99
N ASN A 418 22.32 18.39 -16.68
CA ASN A 418 22.74 17.11 -16.12
C ASN A 418 21.78 15.98 -16.51
N SER A 419 20.47 16.20 -16.37
CA SER A 419 19.42 15.24 -16.75
C SER A 419 19.48 14.91 -18.24
N LYS A 420 19.61 15.96 -19.09
CA LYS A 420 19.75 15.79 -20.54
C LYS A 420 21.01 14.99 -20.93
N ASN A 421 22.14 15.20 -20.25
CA ASN A 421 23.38 14.46 -20.48
C ASN A 421 23.29 13.00 -19.99
N MET A 422 22.68 12.75 -18.83
CA MET A 422 22.45 11.39 -18.35
C MET A 422 21.59 10.59 -19.33
N MET A 423 20.53 11.18 -19.86
CA MET A 423 19.68 10.55 -20.87
C MET A 423 20.42 10.27 -22.19
N LYS A 424 21.30 11.16 -22.62
CA LYS A 424 22.15 10.91 -23.79
C LYS A 424 23.14 9.77 -23.55
N ALA A 425 23.72 9.67 -22.36
CA ALA A 425 24.65 8.61 -21.98
C ALA A 425 23.95 7.23 -21.84
N SER A 426 22.69 7.20 -21.43
CA SER A 426 21.90 5.96 -21.31
C SER A 426 21.47 5.36 -22.65
N LYS A 427 21.57 6.09 -23.77
CA LYS A 427 21.35 5.57 -25.13
C LYS A 427 22.33 4.47 -25.57
N GLY A 428 23.47 4.35 -24.89
CA GLY A 428 24.47 3.35 -25.20
C GLY A 428 24.53 2.23 -24.15
N ARG A 429 23.86 1.12 -24.36
CA ARG A 429 24.04 -0.18 -23.68
C ARG A 429 23.41 -0.40 -22.29
N GLN A 430 23.11 0.60 -21.45
CA GLN A 430 22.60 0.31 -20.10
C GLN A 430 21.08 0.17 -20.01
N MET A 431 20.31 0.93 -20.79
CA MET A 431 18.85 0.84 -20.77
C MET A 431 18.34 -0.47 -21.41
N GLN A 432 18.95 -0.93 -22.51
CA GLN A 432 18.65 -2.25 -23.07
C GLN A 432 19.07 -3.39 -22.13
N GLY A 433 20.14 -3.22 -21.38
CA GLY A 433 20.55 -4.16 -20.35
C GLY A 433 19.63 -4.19 -19.15
N PHE A 434 19.06 -3.05 -18.76
CA PHE A 434 18.09 -2.94 -17.67
C PHE A 434 16.71 -3.46 -18.10
N LEU A 435 16.22 -3.10 -19.28
CA LEU A 435 14.97 -3.62 -19.84
C LEU A 435 15.07 -5.13 -20.19
N ARG A 436 16.21 -5.62 -20.69
CA ARG A 436 16.48 -7.05 -20.81
C ARG A 436 16.54 -7.77 -19.46
N LYS A 437 17.09 -7.13 -18.42
CA LYS A 437 17.09 -7.67 -17.05
C LYS A 437 15.69 -7.73 -16.44
N LEU A 438 14.77 -6.86 -16.89
CA LEU A 438 13.36 -6.85 -16.50
C LEU A 438 12.47 -7.75 -17.37
N GLY A 439 13.03 -8.45 -18.39
CA GLY A 439 12.26 -9.34 -19.25
C GLY A 439 11.39 -8.62 -20.30
N MET A 440 11.70 -7.35 -20.60
CA MET A 440 10.97 -6.51 -21.56
C MET A 440 11.84 -6.23 -22.80
N GLY A 441 12.39 -7.26 -23.43
CA GLY A 441 13.15 -7.15 -24.66
C GLY A 441 13.03 -8.38 -25.54
#